data_104ab65e7825d71e14dfa52a347c1fe5
#
_entry.id   104ab65e7825d71e14dfa52a347c1fe5
#
_cell.length_a   1.000
_cell.length_b   1.000
_cell.length_c   1.000
_cell.angle_alpha   90.00
_cell.angle_beta   90.00
_cell.angle_gamma   90.00
#
_symmetry.space_group_name_H-M   'P 1'
#
loop_
_entity.id
_entity.type
_entity.pdbx_description
1 polymer ?
#
loop_
_entity_poly.entity_id
_entity_poly.type
_entity_poly.pdbx_seq_one_letter_code
_entity_poly.pdbx_strand_id
1 'polypeptide(L)'
;ISLVTAEPAFKFGGNVEATYGNFNALILRADVTGPISDTVAYSLAGNLNRRDGFVRDLGINRDVNNRSRYGFRGQLLFQPSSDLKFRLIADFDSIDENCCAVVNLVAGPTVAAIRAVGGNVVTGAPLSYRVFNNFLSTNRIDNYGITLQADKDFGKFNLTSISSARGVDSRTNQDSDF
;
A
#
# COMPACT_ATOMS: atom_id res chain seq x y z
N ILE A 1 -17.86 -1.13 -4.51
CA ILE A 1 -17.14 0.15 -4.24
C ILE A 1 -16.42 0.52 -5.52
N SER A 2 -16.64 1.73 -6.04
CA SER A 2 -15.90 2.29 -7.17
C SER A 2 -15.01 3.41 -6.66
N LEU A 3 -13.72 3.36 -6.96
CA LEU A 3 -12.76 4.40 -6.63
C LEU A 3 -12.34 5.09 -7.93
N VAL A 4 -12.63 6.37 -8.03
CA VAL A 4 -12.24 7.19 -9.18
C VAL A 4 -11.20 8.19 -8.71
N THR A 5 -10.02 8.16 -9.31
CA THR A 5 -8.95 9.13 -8.99
C THR A 5 -9.21 10.45 -9.72
N ALA A 6 -8.83 11.56 -9.09
CA ALA A 6 -8.90 12.88 -9.71
C ALA A 6 -8.12 12.90 -11.05
N GLU A 7 -8.67 13.56 -12.04
CA GLU A 7 -8.00 13.81 -13.30
C GLU A 7 -6.97 14.96 -13.14
N PRO A 8 -5.91 14.99 -13.97
CA PRO A 8 -5.03 16.14 -14.07
C PRO A 8 -5.81 17.41 -14.39
N ALA A 9 -5.48 18.51 -13.73
CA ALA A 9 -6.15 19.79 -13.89
C ALA A 9 -5.32 20.76 -14.74
N PHE A 10 -6.00 21.55 -15.58
CA PHE A 10 -5.37 22.65 -16.34
C PHE A 10 -5.12 23.91 -15.49
N LYS A 11 -5.18 23.77 -14.16
CA LYS A 11 -4.81 24.81 -13.20
C LYS A 11 -3.79 24.23 -12.25
N PHE A 12 -2.68 24.94 -12.01
CA PHE A 12 -1.68 24.53 -11.05
C PHE A 12 -2.27 24.47 -9.65
N GLY A 13 -2.00 23.37 -8.95
CA GLY A 13 -2.40 23.12 -7.58
C GLY A 13 -1.72 21.91 -7.00
N GLY A 14 -1.79 21.76 -5.69
CA GLY A 14 -1.21 20.61 -5.01
C GLY A 14 -1.48 20.66 -3.52
N ASN A 15 -1.26 19.52 -2.87
CA ASN A 15 -1.43 19.35 -1.45
C ASN A 15 -0.23 18.61 -0.87
N VAL A 16 0.09 18.92 0.39
CA VAL A 16 1.06 18.18 1.20
C VAL A 16 0.43 17.89 2.55
N GLU A 17 0.48 16.65 2.96
CA GLU A 17 0.01 16.19 4.26
C GLU A 17 1.14 15.46 4.97
N ALA A 18 1.37 15.79 6.25
CA ALA A 18 2.31 15.10 7.11
C ALA A 18 1.62 14.73 8.43
N THR A 19 1.68 13.47 8.81
CA THR A 19 1.16 12.97 10.08
C THR A 19 2.27 12.26 10.83
N TYR A 20 2.42 12.58 12.12
CA TYR A 20 3.34 11.90 13.01
C TYR A 20 2.60 11.38 14.24
N GLY A 21 2.95 10.17 14.70
CA GLY A 21 2.25 9.51 15.80
C GLY A 21 3.10 8.50 16.56
N ASN A 22 2.46 7.71 17.42
CA ASN A 22 3.11 6.71 18.26
C ASN A 22 3.89 5.69 17.43
N PHE A 23 4.93 5.10 18.02
CA PHE A 23 5.85 4.15 17.37
C PHE A 23 6.59 4.75 16.17
N ASN A 24 6.95 6.04 16.26
CA ASN A 24 7.59 6.79 15.16
C ASN A 24 6.78 6.72 13.86
N ALA A 25 5.44 6.66 13.97
CA ALA A 25 4.58 6.62 12.81
C ALA A 25 4.72 7.94 12.03
N LEU A 26 5.12 7.82 10.77
CA LEU A 26 5.23 8.93 9.83
C LEU A 26 4.43 8.61 8.58
N ILE A 27 3.46 9.44 8.27
CA ILE A 27 2.70 9.38 7.02
C ILE A 27 2.92 10.69 6.29
N LEU A 28 3.45 10.60 5.08
CA LEU A 28 3.59 11.72 4.17
C LEU A 28 2.76 11.45 2.92
N ARG A 29 2.02 12.46 2.46
CA ARG A 29 1.32 12.45 1.18
C ARG A 29 1.56 13.77 0.50
N ALA A 30 1.79 13.72 -0.79
CA ALA A 30 1.92 14.93 -1.61
C ALA A 30 1.33 14.67 -2.98
N ASP A 31 0.68 15.67 -3.52
CA ASP A 31 0.22 15.68 -4.90
C ASP A 31 0.42 17.05 -5.51
N VAL A 32 0.63 17.06 -6.81
CA VAL A 32 0.71 18.26 -7.64
C VAL A 32 0.06 18.00 -8.98
N THR A 33 -0.64 18.99 -9.49
CA THR A 33 -1.25 18.96 -10.82
C THR A 33 -1.08 20.31 -11.49
N GLY A 34 -1.08 20.32 -12.82
CA GLY A 34 -1.00 21.57 -13.57
C GLY A 34 -0.97 21.37 -15.09
N PRO A 35 -1.06 22.46 -15.86
CA PRO A 35 -0.95 22.41 -17.31
C PRO A 35 0.51 22.24 -17.74
N ILE A 36 0.71 21.50 -18.83
CA ILE A 36 1.95 21.50 -19.64
C ILE A 36 1.72 22.41 -20.85
N SER A 37 0.50 22.37 -21.41
CA SER A 37 0.02 23.22 -22.48
C SER A 37 -1.49 23.41 -22.37
N ASP A 38 -2.11 24.12 -23.30
CA ASP A 38 -3.57 24.33 -23.34
C ASP A 38 -4.36 23.00 -23.51
N THR A 39 -3.71 21.95 -23.99
CA THR A 39 -4.34 20.65 -24.26
C THR A 39 -3.73 19.49 -23.45
N VAL A 40 -2.66 19.75 -22.70
CA VAL A 40 -1.96 18.71 -21.91
C VAL A 40 -1.83 19.16 -20.46
N ALA A 41 -2.31 18.33 -19.55
CA ALA A 41 -2.13 18.49 -18.11
C ALA A 41 -1.47 17.26 -17.47
N TYR A 42 -0.82 17.46 -16.35
CA TYR A 42 -0.19 16.40 -15.57
C TYR A 42 -0.70 16.35 -14.13
N SER A 43 -0.58 15.21 -13.52
CA SER A 43 -0.70 15.03 -12.07
C SER A 43 0.36 14.05 -11.59
N LEU A 44 1.02 14.38 -10.48
CA LEU A 44 1.95 13.50 -9.77
C LEU A 44 1.48 13.40 -8.33
N ALA A 45 1.48 12.18 -7.79
CA ALA A 45 1.16 11.92 -6.39
C ALA A 45 2.14 10.92 -5.82
N GLY A 46 2.48 11.10 -4.54
CA GLY A 46 3.33 10.18 -3.80
C GLY A 46 2.88 10.03 -2.35
N ASN A 47 3.16 8.88 -1.78
CA ASN A 47 2.91 8.61 -0.38
C ASN A 47 4.05 7.82 0.26
N LEU A 48 4.26 8.06 1.54
CA LEU A 48 5.14 7.29 2.42
C LEU A 48 4.37 7.00 3.70
N ASN A 49 4.41 5.74 4.16
CA ASN A 49 3.81 5.35 5.43
C ASN A 49 4.78 4.42 6.16
N ARG A 50 5.43 4.94 7.20
CA ARG A 50 6.39 4.20 8.03
C ARG A 50 5.93 4.22 9.48
N ARG A 51 6.18 3.12 10.17
CA ARG A 51 5.96 2.99 11.62
C ARG A 51 6.82 1.85 12.13
N ASP A 52 7.39 2.01 13.33
CA ASP A 52 8.12 0.93 14.01
C ASP A 52 7.19 -0.20 14.42
N GLY A 53 7.77 -1.38 14.65
CA GLY A 53 7.07 -2.52 15.23
C GLY A 53 6.54 -2.21 16.62
N PHE A 54 5.38 -2.73 16.96
CA PHE A 54 4.74 -2.53 18.28
C PHE A 54 4.41 -3.84 19.01
N VAL A 55 4.67 -4.96 18.37
CA VAL A 55 4.55 -6.30 18.97
C VAL A 55 5.93 -6.80 19.27
N ARG A 56 6.21 -7.16 20.53
CA ARG A 56 7.48 -7.73 20.98
C ARG A 56 7.51 -9.22 20.71
N ASP A 57 8.39 -9.65 19.84
CA ASP A 57 8.66 -11.05 19.59
C ASP A 57 9.77 -11.55 20.54
N LEU A 58 9.43 -12.49 21.40
CA LEU A 58 10.31 -13.02 22.43
C LEU A 58 11.24 -14.12 21.88
N GLY A 59 10.84 -14.80 20.80
CA GLY A 59 11.64 -15.87 20.20
C GLY A 59 12.86 -15.31 19.46
N ILE A 60 12.65 -14.31 18.63
CA ILE A 60 13.72 -13.65 17.86
C ILE A 60 14.24 -12.36 18.52
N ASN A 61 13.71 -12.00 19.71
CA ASN A 61 14.09 -10.82 20.50
C ASN A 61 14.00 -9.50 19.72
N ARG A 62 12.91 -9.29 18.97
CA ARG A 62 12.72 -8.15 18.08
C ARG A 62 11.30 -7.59 18.14
N ASP A 63 11.13 -6.30 17.80
CA ASP A 63 9.82 -5.71 17.60
C ASP A 63 9.38 -5.93 16.14
N VAL A 64 8.15 -6.40 15.96
CA VAL A 64 7.54 -6.80 14.69
C VAL A 64 6.20 -6.08 14.49
N ASN A 65 5.54 -6.31 13.36
CA ASN A 65 4.36 -5.58 12.90
C ASN A 65 4.68 -4.09 12.63
N ASN A 66 5.86 -3.83 12.09
CA ASN A 66 6.22 -2.52 11.56
C ASN A 66 5.40 -2.21 10.29
N ARG A 67 5.51 -0.99 9.81
CA ARG A 67 4.99 -0.57 8.52
C ARG A 67 6.08 0.12 7.71
N SER A 68 6.22 -0.25 6.45
CA SER A 68 7.10 0.39 5.49
C SER A 68 6.47 0.29 4.11
N ARG A 69 5.80 1.37 3.69
CA ARG A 69 5.06 1.45 2.43
C ARG A 69 5.35 2.77 1.75
N TYR A 70 5.50 2.72 0.45
CA TYR A 70 5.55 3.92 -0.37
C TYR A 70 4.93 3.66 -1.73
N GLY A 71 4.45 4.73 -2.36
CA GLY A 71 3.85 4.62 -3.68
C GLY A 71 3.92 5.93 -4.43
N PHE A 72 3.90 5.81 -5.75
CA PHE A 72 3.90 6.92 -6.69
C PHE A 72 2.87 6.69 -7.78
N ARG A 73 2.24 7.76 -8.22
CA ARG A 73 1.34 7.78 -9.37
C ARG A 73 1.58 9.01 -10.21
N GLY A 74 1.82 8.79 -11.50
CA GLY A 74 1.88 9.82 -12.51
C GLY A 74 0.69 9.71 -13.46
N GLN A 75 0.16 10.85 -13.90
CA GLN A 75 -0.89 10.91 -14.90
C GLN A 75 -0.60 12.02 -15.91
N LEU A 76 -0.92 11.74 -17.17
CA LEU A 76 -0.97 12.72 -18.25
C LEU A 76 -2.37 12.72 -18.85
N LEU A 77 -2.97 13.88 -18.97
CA LEU A 77 -4.22 14.11 -19.66
C LEU A 77 -3.93 14.88 -20.94
N PHE A 78 -4.33 14.33 -22.08
CA PHE A 78 -4.30 14.98 -23.36
C PHE A 78 -5.74 15.19 -23.86
N GLN A 79 -6.15 16.44 -24.01
CA GLN A 79 -7.48 16.83 -24.43
C GLN A 79 -7.40 17.72 -25.68
N PRO A 80 -7.26 17.13 -26.88
CA PRO A 80 -7.12 17.90 -28.14
C PRO A 80 -8.39 18.67 -28.53
N SER A 81 -9.56 18.25 -28.02
CA SER A 81 -10.86 18.90 -28.27
C SER A 81 -11.79 18.68 -27.07
N SER A 82 -12.91 19.40 -27.04
CA SER A 82 -13.89 19.29 -25.96
C SER A 82 -14.58 17.92 -25.88
N ASP A 83 -14.56 17.16 -26.97
CA ASP A 83 -15.25 15.89 -27.14
C ASP A 83 -14.30 14.67 -27.14
N LEU A 84 -12.98 14.88 -27.01
CA LEU A 84 -11.97 13.79 -27.01
C LEU A 84 -10.92 14.02 -25.96
N LYS A 85 -10.69 13.00 -25.11
CA LYS A 85 -9.60 13.01 -24.15
C LYS A 85 -8.91 11.66 -24.04
N PHE A 86 -7.62 11.70 -23.79
CA PHE A 86 -6.78 10.54 -23.46
C PHE A 86 -6.14 10.77 -22.11
N ARG A 87 -6.14 9.74 -21.27
CA ARG A 87 -5.52 9.77 -19.96
C ARG A 87 -4.58 8.59 -19.81
N LEU A 88 -3.29 8.87 -19.68
CA LEU A 88 -2.25 7.89 -19.37
C LEU A 88 -1.99 7.92 -17.86
N ILE A 89 -2.00 6.77 -17.23
CA ILE A 89 -1.75 6.61 -15.80
C ILE A 89 -0.64 5.57 -15.63
N ALA A 90 0.38 5.89 -14.83
CA ALA A 90 1.38 4.93 -14.37
C ALA A 90 1.45 4.97 -12.84
N ASP A 91 1.52 3.81 -12.21
CA ASP A 91 1.61 3.70 -10.76
C ASP A 91 2.57 2.59 -10.33
N PHE A 92 3.17 2.82 -9.17
CA PHE A 92 4.01 1.88 -8.45
C PHE A 92 3.75 2.01 -6.96
N ASP A 93 3.65 0.89 -6.25
CA ASP A 93 3.66 0.84 -4.80
C ASP A 93 4.46 -0.35 -4.27
N SER A 94 5.10 -0.14 -3.13
CA SER A 94 5.92 -1.14 -2.46
C SER A 94 5.57 -1.25 -0.99
N ILE A 95 5.52 -2.48 -0.51
CA ILE A 95 5.35 -2.88 0.88
C ILE A 95 6.56 -3.73 1.26
N ASP A 96 7.26 -3.39 2.35
CA ASP A 96 8.33 -4.20 2.92
C ASP A 96 8.19 -4.19 4.45
N GLU A 97 7.54 -5.21 5.00
CA GLU A 97 7.10 -5.25 6.39
C GLU A 97 7.47 -6.57 7.06
N ASN A 98 7.82 -6.49 8.34
CA ASN A 98 7.90 -7.65 9.24
C ASN A 98 6.51 -7.81 9.86
N CYS A 99 5.66 -8.56 9.18
CA CYS A 99 4.24 -8.62 9.53
C CYS A 99 3.86 -9.91 10.24
N CYS A 100 2.58 -9.97 10.49
CA CYS A 100 1.82 -11.20 10.68
C CYS A 100 2.04 -11.87 12.05
N ALA A 101 2.63 -11.15 13.00
CA ALA A 101 2.65 -11.56 14.38
C ALA A 101 1.24 -11.48 14.98
N VAL A 102 0.65 -12.63 15.27
CA VAL A 102 -0.69 -12.77 15.84
C VAL A 102 -0.54 -13.12 17.32
N VAL A 103 -1.19 -12.32 18.17
CA VAL A 103 -1.20 -12.56 19.62
C VAL A 103 -2.19 -13.67 19.93
N ASN A 104 -1.74 -14.69 20.65
CA ASN A 104 -2.58 -15.79 21.07
C ASN A 104 -3.54 -15.36 22.19
N LEU A 105 -4.84 -15.53 21.97
CA LEU A 105 -5.88 -15.18 22.94
C LEU A 105 -6.14 -16.30 23.93
N VAL A 106 -6.13 -17.54 23.48
CA VAL A 106 -6.44 -18.73 24.29
C VAL A 106 -5.47 -19.84 23.95
N ALA A 107 -4.86 -20.42 24.98
CA ALA A 107 -4.02 -21.60 24.81
C ALA A 107 -4.87 -22.83 24.45
N GLY A 108 -4.63 -23.38 23.27
CA GLY A 108 -5.29 -24.61 22.81
C GLY A 108 -4.53 -25.88 23.20
N PRO A 109 -5.09 -27.07 22.90
CA PRO A 109 -4.44 -28.37 23.20
C PRO A 109 -3.12 -28.55 22.40
N THR A 110 -2.91 -27.80 21.31
CA THR A 110 -1.70 -27.85 20.47
C THR A 110 -0.46 -27.25 21.15
N VAL A 111 -0.62 -26.44 22.21
CA VAL A 111 0.53 -25.81 22.92
C VAL A 111 1.58 -26.78 23.34
N ALA A 112 1.19 -27.98 23.81
CA ALA A 112 2.14 -29.03 24.24
C ALA A 112 2.97 -29.53 23.02
N ALA A 113 2.34 -29.73 21.89
CA ALA A 113 3.02 -30.14 20.64
C ALA A 113 3.99 -29.07 20.15
N ILE A 114 3.55 -27.79 20.12
CA ILE A 114 4.40 -26.64 19.76
C ILE A 114 5.66 -26.60 20.63
N ARG A 115 5.51 -26.75 21.95
CA ARG A 115 6.64 -26.74 22.88
C ARG A 115 7.58 -27.96 22.70
N ALA A 116 7.03 -29.11 22.32
CA ALA A 116 7.81 -30.30 22.07
C ALA A 116 8.75 -30.18 20.85
N VAL A 117 8.41 -29.33 19.89
CA VAL A 117 9.23 -29.00 18.69
C VAL A 117 10.08 -27.74 18.84
N GLY A 118 10.17 -27.19 20.06
CA GLY A 118 11.04 -26.03 20.35
C GLY A 118 10.36 -24.67 20.22
N GLY A 119 9.08 -24.61 19.86
CA GLY A 119 8.29 -23.40 19.87
C GLY A 119 7.82 -23.02 21.27
N ASN A 120 7.20 -21.85 21.37
CA ASN A 120 6.54 -21.40 22.59
C ASN A 120 5.32 -20.56 22.25
N VAL A 121 4.31 -20.60 23.11
CA VAL A 121 3.09 -19.80 22.97
C VAL A 121 2.99 -18.88 24.17
N VAL A 122 2.91 -17.57 23.90
CA VAL A 122 2.65 -16.56 24.95
C VAL A 122 1.18 -16.67 25.35
N THR A 123 0.93 -16.99 26.60
CA THR A 123 -0.41 -17.20 27.15
C THR A 123 -0.70 -16.24 28.30
N GLY A 124 -1.99 -16.04 28.63
CA GLY A 124 -2.44 -15.32 29.82
C GLY A 124 -2.42 -13.80 29.75
N ALA A 125 -1.92 -13.19 28.67
CA ALA A 125 -1.88 -11.75 28.53
C ALA A 125 -2.06 -11.33 27.04
N PRO A 126 -3.23 -11.54 26.42
CA PRO A 126 -3.44 -11.30 25.00
C PRO A 126 -3.21 -9.85 24.58
N LEU A 127 -3.45 -8.87 25.47
CA LEU A 127 -3.24 -7.45 25.20
C LEU A 127 -1.80 -6.98 25.53
N SER A 128 -0.89 -7.89 25.87
CA SER A 128 0.52 -7.54 26.14
C SER A 128 1.34 -7.25 24.87
N TYR A 129 0.79 -7.49 23.70
CA TYR A 129 1.47 -7.36 22.41
C TYR A 129 2.79 -8.15 22.37
N ARG A 130 2.77 -9.38 22.87
CA ARG A 130 3.91 -10.30 22.89
C ARG A 130 3.57 -11.56 22.13
N VAL A 131 4.53 -12.01 21.30
CA VAL A 131 4.47 -13.26 20.53
C VAL A 131 5.77 -14.02 20.69
N PHE A 132 5.81 -15.24 20.22
CA PHE A 132 7.01 -16.05 20.15
C PHE A 132 7.07 -16.71 18.78
N ASN A 133 7.90 -16.21 17.90
CA ASN A 133 8.18 -16.82 16.61
C ASN A 133 9.63 -17.37 16.62
N ASN A 134 9.91 -18.39 15.83
CA ASN A 134 11.25 -18.96 15.72
C ASN A 134 12.04 -18.36 14.54
N PHE A 135 11.39 -17.63 13.64
CA PHE A 135 12.05 -16.83 12.60
C PHE A 135 11.26 -15.54 12.29
N LEU A 136 11.87 -14.62 11.56
CA LEU A 136 11.27 -13.35 11.20
C LEU A 136 10.29 -13.52 10.06
N SER A 137 9.00 -13.30 10.31
CA SER A 137 7.98 -13.22 9.28
C SER A 137 8.13 -11.93 8.47
N THR A 138 8.10 -12.06 7.15
CA THR A 138 8.27 -10.94 6.21
C THR A 138 7.17 -10.92 5.17
N ASN A 139 6.79 -9.74 4.75
CA ASN A 139 5.85 -9.52 3.65
C ASN A 139 6.41 -8.43 2.74
N ARG A 140 6.79 -8.81 1.52
CA ARG A 140 7.27 -7.89 0.50
C ARG A 140 6.39 -7.98 -0.74
N ILE A 141 5.83 -6.85 -1.14
CA ILE A 141 4.93 -6.77 -2.29
C ILE A 141 5.28 -5.52 -3.08
N ASP A 142 5.56 -5.69 -4.36
CA ASP A 142 5.73 -4.61 -5.32
C ASP A 142 4.62 -4.70 -6.37
N ASN A 143 3.84 -3.63 -6.53
CA ASN A 143 2.80 -3.51 -7.54
C ASN A 143 3.19 -2.40 -8.51
N TYR A 144 2.94 -2.62 -9.79
CA TYR A 144 3.16 -1.61 -10.82
C TYR A 144 2.14 -1.75 -11.95
N GLY A 145 1.84 -0.65 -12.58
CA GLY A 145 0.88 -0.66 -13.67
C GLY A 145 0.93 0.57 -14.56
N ILE A 146 0.45 0.36 -15.79
CA ILE A 146 0.19 1.41 -16.75
C ILE A 146 -1.21 1.24 -17.31
N THR A 147 -1.95 2.33 -17.46
CA THR A 147 -3.33 2.33 -17.96
C THR A 147 -3.50 3.49 -18.94
N LEU A 148 -4.08 3.20 -20.09
CA LEU A 148 -4.53 4.19 -21.05
C LEU A 148 -6.06 4.18 -21.06
N GLN A 149 -6.66 5.34 -20.83
CA GLN A 149 -8.08 5.59 -20.99
C GLN A 149 -8.29 6.56 -22.15
N ALA A 150 -9.27 6.31 -22.99
CA ALA A 150 -9.71 7.19 -24.06
C ALA A 150 -11.22 7.38 -23.94
N ASP A 151 -11.65 8.63 -23.91
CA ASP A 151 -13.07 9.00 -23.86
C ASP A 151 -13.40 9.86 -25.07
N LYS A 152 -14.46 9.49 -25.78
CA LYS A 152 -14.99 10.23 -26.93
C LYS A 152 -16.49 10.46 -26.78
N ASP A 153 -16.90 11.71 -26.87
CA ASP A 153 -18.31 12.09 -26.97
C ASP A 153 -18.73 12.20 -28.45
N PHE A 154 -19.74 11.45 -28.84
CA PHE A 154 -20.35 11.49 -30.17
C PHE A 154 -21.69 12.27 -30.18
N GLY A 155 -21.98 12.98 -29.09
CA GLY A 155 -23.21 13.76 -28.91
C GLY A 155 -24.43 12.91 -28.53
N LYS A 156 -24.65 11.78 -29.19
CA LYS A 156 -25.75 10.84 -28.88
C LYS A 156 -25.35 9.75 -27.91
N PHE A 157 -24.07 9.45 -27.80
CA PHE A 157 -23.50 8.47 -26.87
C PHE A 157 -22.06 8.81 -26.58
N ASN A 158 -21.57 8.35 -25.44
CA ASN A 158 -20.18 8.45 -25.02
C ASN A 158 -19.52 7.07 -25.13
N LEU A 159 -18.30 7.03 -25.63
CA LEU A 159 -17.47 5.85 -25.69
C LEU A 159 -16.27 6.03 -24.76
N THR A 160 -16.10 5.10 -23.83
CA THR A 160 -14.90 5.00 -22.98
C THR A 160 -14.19 3.69 -23.29
N SER A 161 -12.90 3.77 -23.59
CA SER A 161 -12.01 2.62 -23.74
C SER A 161 -10.94 2.67 -22.65
N ILE A 162 -10.72 1.54 -21.97
CA ILE A 162 -9.68 1.42 -20.94
C ILE A 162 -8.84 0.19 -21.25
N SER A 163 -7.54 0.40 -21.40
CA SER A 163 -6.54 -0.67 -21.58
C SER A 163 -5.50 -0.58 -20.47
N SER A 164 -5.19 -1.70 -19.83
CA SER A 164 -4.29 -1.73 -18.68
C SER A 164 -3.36 -2.93 -18.72
N ALA A 165 -2.10 -2.72 -18.32
CA ALA A 165 -1.14 -3.78 -18.02
C ALA A 165 -0.63 -3.59 -16.60
N ARG A 166 -0.68 -4.65 -15.78
CA ARG A 166 -0.27 -4.60 -14.38
C ARG A 166 0.57 -5.82 -14.02
N GLY A 167 1.52 -5.63 -13.08
CA GLY A 167 2.32 -6.68 -12.50
C GLY A 167 2.34 -6.60 -10.97
N VAL A 168 2.53 -7.74 -10.35
CA VAL A 168 2.71 -7.90 -8.89
C VAL A 168 3.85 -8.88 -8.66
N ASP A 169 4.84 -8.48 -7.85
CA ASP A 169 5.82 -9.40 -7.25
C ASP A 169 5.50 -9.49 -5.75
N SER A 170 5.18 -10.69 -5.26
CA SER A 170 4.81 -10.92 -3.87
C SER A 170 5.65 -12.03 -3.28
N ARG A 171 6.33 -11.72 -2.16
CA ARG A 171 7.15 -12.67 -1.39
C ARG A 171 6.75 -12.57 0.07
N THR A 172 6.12 -13.62 0.56
CA THR A 172 5.70 -13.73 1.95
C THR A 172 6.35 -14.93 2.59
N ASN A 173 6.93 -14.73 3.76
CA ASN A 173 7.42 -15.79 4.62
C ASN A 173 6.79 -15.61 6.00
N GLN A 174 6.08 -16.62 6.49
CA GLN A 174 5.30 -16.51 7.71
C GLN A 174 5.53 -17.71 8.61
N ASP A 175 5.76 -17.44 9.89
CA ASP A 175 5.70 -18.42 10.95
C ASP A 175 4.25 -18.80 11.23
N SER A 176 3.94 -20.08 11.22
CA SER A 176 2.56 -20.58 11.31
C SER A 176 2.35 -21.56 12.48
N ASP A 177 3.35 -21.73 13.34
CA ASP A 177 3.31 -22.68 14.47
C ASP A 177 3.09 -22.02 15.85
N PHE A 178 2.57 -20.80 15.87
CA PHE A 178 2.23 -19.98 17.04
C PHE A 178 1.05 -20.49 17.87
#